data_24c16717a88194d6b4371e873b7bf5d2
#
_entry.id   24c16717a88194d6b4371e873b7bf5d2
#
_cell.length_a   1.000
_cell.length_b   1.000
_cell.length_c   1.000
_cell.angle_alpha   90.00
_cell.angle_beta   90.00
_cell.angle_gamma   90.00
#
_symmetry.space_group_name_H-M   'P 1'
#
loop_
_entity.id
_entity.type
_entity.pdbx_description
1 polymer ?
#
loop_
_entity_poly.entity_id
_entity_poly.type
_entity_poly.pdbx_seq_one_letter_code
_entity_poly.pdbx_strand_id
1 'polypeptide(L)'
;KHKYDLTNEELEKEFEKELQDENLFKKKIDKIRAEYKELEDHQKQEQQVQFELSQKQRYNEFANTMVNVATKTSEYYGIELEDSEKNEVLSFILDLDENGTSNFYKTLNNPSKLYEAAWFLKYGKDAFSALSGAYEAEISKLKKDNKPKVVVKNRNTSTNTNSIHDIF
;
A
#
# COMPACT_ATOMS: atom_id res chain seq x y z
N LYS A 1 52.26 -62.38 13.41
CA LYS A 1 52.53 -62.24 14.87
C LYS A 1 51.19 -61.87 15.52
N HIS A 2 50.74 -62.65 16.48
CA HIS A 2 49.56 -62.35 17.28
C HIS A 2 49.84 -61.16 18.20
N LYS A 3 48.84 -60.33 18.47
CA LYS A 3 48.91 -59.11 19.29
C LYS A 3 49.52 -59.37 20.72
N TYR A 4 49.54 -60.62 21.13
CA TYR A 4 50.09 -61.09 22.42
C TYR A 4 51.57 -61.44 22.42
N ASP A 5 52.25 -61.38 21.25
CA ASP A 5 53.69 -61.70 21.11
C ASP A 5 54.54 -60.42 20.93
N LEU A 6 53.95 -59.24 21.12
CA LEU A 6 54.62 -57.95 20.97
C LEU A 6 55.35 -57.60 22.27
N THR A 7 56.60 -57.05 22.15
CA THR A 7 57.29 -56.46 23.29
C THR A 7 56.62 -55.15 23.71
N ASN A 8 56.84 -54.71 24.94
CA ASN A 8 56.25 -53.44 25.44
C ASN A 8 56.57 -52.26 24.53
N GLU A 9 57.75 -52.20 23.94
CA GLU A 9 58.15 -51.14 23.02
C GLU A 9 57.41 -51.22 21.68
N GLU A 10 57.09 -52.40 21.19
CA GLU A 10 56.29 -52.62 19.97
C GLU A 10 54.82 -52.27 20.22
N LEU A 11 54.27 -52.56 21.39
CA LEU A 11 52.92 -52.16 21.83
C LEU A 11 52.80 -50.65 21.96
N GLU A 12 53.80 -49.97 22.54
CA GLU A 12 53.80 -48.48 22.63
C GLU A 12 53.79 -47.84 21.25
N LYS A 13 54.64 -48.32 20.31
CA LYS A 13 54.69 -47.83 18.93
C LYS A 13 53.38 -48.06 18.16
N GLU A 14 52.73 -49.19 18.37
CA GLU A 14 51.45 -49.51 17.72
C GLU A 14 50.34 -48.62 18.30
N PHE A 15 50.35 -48.36 19.61
CA PHE A 15 49.42 -47.50 20.29
C PHE A 15 49.60 -46.02 19.90
N GLU A 16 50.84 -45.55 19.80
CA GLU A 16 51.15 -44.21 19.29
C GLU A 16 50.65 -44.03 17.84
N LYS A 17 50.76 -45.04 17.01
CA LYS A 17 50.29 -45.03 15.63
C LYS A 17 48.79 -45.02 15.55
N GLU A 18 48.07 -45.82 16.35
CA GLU A 18 46.62 -45.78 16.47
C GLU A 18 46.15 -44.39 16.98
N LEU A 19 46.82 -43.80 17.95
CA LEU A 19 46.52 -42.48 18.48
C LEU A 19 46.73 -41.36 17.43
N GLN A 20 47.77 -41.45 16.61
CA GLN A 20 48.03 -40.56 15.48
C GLN A 20 46.98 -40.71 14.42
N ASP A 21 46.53 -41.91 14.10
CA ASP A 21 45.49 -42.19 13.14
C ASP A 21 44.12 -41.67 13.63
N GLU A 22 43.80 -41.80 14.92
CA GLU A 22 42.61 -41.23 15.54
C GLU A 22 42.61 -39.71 15.51
N ASN A 23 43.74 -39.06 15.81
CA ASN A 23 43.90 -37.63 15.73
C ASN A 23 43.79 -37.09 14.29
N LEU A 24 44.34 -37.82 13.32
CA LEU A 24 44.19 -37.49 11.89
C LEU A 24 42.74 -37.63 11.43
N PHE A 25 42.05 -38.66 11.89
CA PHE A 25 40.63 -38.87 11.59
C PHE A 25 39.76 -37.77 12.17
N LYS A 26 40.00 -37.39 13.44
CA LYS A 26 39.31 -36.28 14.10
C LYS A 26 39.53 -34.97 13.36
N LYS A 27 40.75 -34.65 12.97
CA LYS A 27 41.07 -33.44 12.17
C LYS A 27 40.35 -33.43 10.83
N LYS A 28 40.22 -34.58 10.15
CA LYS A 28 39.46 -34.70 8.90
C LYS A 28 37.98 -34.46 9.11
N ILE A 29 37.38 -35.00 10.18
CA ILE A 29 35.96 -34.79 10.51
C ILE A 29 35.71 -33.31 10.84
N ASP A 30 36.57 -32.67 11.64
CA ASP A 30 36.45 -31.29 12.00
C ASP A 30 36.54 -30.36 10.77
N LYS A 31 37.44 -30.68 9.83
CA LYS A 31 37.54 -30.00 8.53
C LYS A 31 36.23 -30.12 7.71
N ILE A 32 35.74 -31.36 7.57
CA ILE A 32 34.48 -31.60 6.84
C ILE A 32 33.32 -30.86 7.50
N ARG A 33 33.23 -30.86 8.83
CA ARG A 33 32.18 -30.09 9.55
C ARG A 33 32.27 -28.59 9.30
N ALA A 34 33.50 -28.02 9.28
CA ALA A 34 33.72 -26.63 8.96
C ALA A 34 33.27 -26.30 7.53
N GLU A 35 33.65 -27.14 6.55
CA GLU A 35 33.24 -26.97 5.15
C GLU A 35 31.70 -27.06 4.98
N TYR A 36 31.06 -28.00 5.67
CA TYR A 36 29.59 -28.10 5.64
C TYR A 36 28.92 -26.87 6.26
N LYS A 37 29.46 -26.35 7.35
CA LYS A 37 28.96 -25.15 8.00
C LYS A 37 29.08 -23.92 7.09
N GLU A 38 30.24 -23.74 6.45
CA GLU A 38 30.44 -22.65 5.48
C GLU A 38 29.47 -22.75 4.31
N LEU A 39 29.22 -23.96 3.80
CA LEU A 39 28.25 -24.19 2.72
C LEU A 39 26.81 -23.85 3.17
N GLU A 40 26.43 -24.26 4.36
CA GLU A 40 25.12 -23.95 4.95
C GLU A 40 24.93 -22.45 5.14
N ASP A 41 25.94 -21.76 5.67
CA ASP A 41 25.92 -20.31 5.88
C ASP A 41 25.83 -19.57 4.53
N HIS A 42 26.57 -20.03 3.52
CA HIS A 42 26.49 -19.48 2.16
C HIS A 42 25.10 -19.67 1.54
N GLN A 43 24.53 -20.88 1.66
CA GLN A 43 23.16 -21.12 1.17
C GLN A 43 22.12 -20.26 1.86
N LYS A 44 22.22 -20.04 3.17
CA LYS A 44 21.35 -19.15 3.92
C LYS A 44 21.46 -17.70 3.43
N GLN A 45 22.69 -17.23 3.20
CA GLN A 45 22.90 -15.89 2.65
C GLN A 45 22.32 -15.73 1.25
N GLU A 46 22.52 -16.71 0.36
CA GLU A 46 21.94 -16.69 -0.97
C GLU A 46 20.39 -16.67 -0.92
N GLN A 47 19.79 -17.49 -0.07
CA GLN A 47 18.34 -17.50 0.12
C GLN A 47 17.82 -16.15 0.63
N GLN A 48 18.53 -15.53 1.57
CA GLN A 48 18.16 -14.22 2.08
C GLN A 48 18.24 -13.13 0.99
N VAL A 49 19.34 -13.12 0.23
CA VAL A 49 19.50 -12.17 -0.89
C VAL A 49 18.39 -12.35 -1.95
N GLN A 50 18.07 -13.59 -2.30
CA GLN A 50 17.00 -13.91 -3.24
C GLN A 50 15.62 -13.48 -2.70
N PHE A 51 15.38 -13.69 -1.40
CA PHE A 51 14.17 -13.23 -0.74
C PHE A 51 14.05 -11.70 -0.80
N GLU A 52 15.09 -10.97 -0.40
CA GLU A 52 15.12 -9.50 -0.43
C GLU A 52 14.93 -8.95 -1.85
N LEU A 53 15.59 -9.56 -2.84
CA LEU A 53 15.42 -9.20 -4.25
C LEU A 53 13.98 -9.40 -4.70
N SER A 54 13.37 -10.53 -4.35
CA SER A 54 11.98 -10.83 -4.70
C SER A 54 10.99 -9.85 -4.05
N GLN A 55 11.23 -9.46 -2.79
CA GLN A 55 10.40 -8.46 -2.10
C GLN A 55 10.52 -7.09 -2.78
N LYS A 56 11.73 -6.68 -3.15
CA LYS A 56 11.97 -5.43 -3.87
C LYS A 56 11.31 -5.41 -5.24
N GLN A 57 11.36 -6.52 -5.97
CA GLN A 57 10.68 -6.64 -7.27
C GLN A 57 9.15 -6.50 -7.11
N ARG A 58 8.55 -7.23 -6.17
CA ARG A 58 7.11 -7.14 -5.89
C ARG A 58 6.68 -5.73 -5.50
N TYR A 59 7.49 -5.07 -4.67
CA TYR A 59 7.22 -3.69 -4.29
C TYR A 59 7.27 -2.75 -5.51
N ASN A 60 8.28 -2.87 -6.36
CA ASN A 60 8.40 -2.05 -7.58
C ASN A 60 7.25 -2.29 -8.55
N GLU A 61 6.83 -3.54 -8.74
CA GLU A 61 5.66 -3.89 -9.56
C GLU A 61 4.38 -3.29 -9.00
N PHE A 62 4.19 -3.38 -7.69
CA PHE A 62 3.06 -2.76 -7.01
C PHE A 62 3.08 -1.24 -7.16
N ALA A 63 4.21 -0.58 -6.91
CA ALA A 63 4.37 0.86 -7.05
C ALA A 63 4.07 1.33 -8.48
N ASN A 64 4.62 0.65 -9.49
CA ASN A 64 4.34 0.95 -10.90
C ASN A 64 2.84 0.79 -11.22
N THR A 65 2.21 -0.22 -10.67
CA THR A 65 0.76 -0.44 -10.85
C THR A 65 -0.04 0.70 -10.23
N MET A 66 0.30 1.13 -9.02
CA MET A 66 -0.38 2.24 -8.34
C MET A 66 -0.21 3.58 -9.09
N VAL A 67 1.00 3.86 -9.57
CA VAL A 67 1.26 5.04 -10.42
C VAL A 67 0.43 5.01 -11.70
N ASN A 68 0.34 3.85 -12.37
CA ASN A 68 -0.49 3.69 -13.56
C ASN A 68 -1.98 3.89 -13.27
N VAL A 69 -2.47 3.42 -12.13
CA VAL A 69 -3.86 3.65 -11.70
C VAL A 69 -4.10 5.13 -11.46
N ALA A 70 -3.24 5.80 -10.69
CA ALA A 70 -3.37 7.23 -10.40
C ALA A 70 -3.33 8.09 -11.67
N THR A 71 -2.45 7.76 -12.63
CA THR A 71 -2.34 8.48 -13.90
C THR A 71 -3.59 8.34 -14.78
N LYS A 72 -4.24 7.17 -14.76
CA LYS A 72 -5.44 6.89 -15.56
C LYS A 72 -6.74 7.35 -14.91
N THR A 73 -6.72 7.61 -13.61
CA THR A 73 -7.89 8.03 -12.86
C THR A 73 -7.97 9.56 -12.85
N SER A 74 -8.97 10.12 -13.51
CA SER A 74 -9.21 11.56 -13.53
C SER A 74 -10.21 12.01 -12.48
N GLU A 75 -11.09 11.10 -12.03
CA GLU A 75 -12.14 11.40 -11.08
C GLU A 75 -12.49 10.22 -10.18
N TYR A 76 -12.98 10.51 -8.98
CA TYR A 76 -13.66 9.56 -8.11
C TYR A 76 -15.02 10.12 -7.70
N TYR A 77 -16.07 9.36 -7.93
CA TYR A 77 -17.45 9.73 -7.56
C TYR A 77 -17.91 11.10 -8.11
N GLY A 78 -17.41 11.49 -9.30
CA GLY A 78 -17.72 12.77 -9.92
C GLY A 78 -16.90 13.96 -9.39
N ILE A 79 -15.89 13.71 -8.58
CA ILE A 79 -14.91 14.70 -8.13
C ILE A 79 -13.65 14.54 -8.98
N GLU A 80 -13.27 15.59 -9.69
CA GLU A 80 -12.00 15.64 -10.40
C GLU A 80 -10.84 15.61 -9.40
N LEU A 81 -9.83 14.81 -9.71
CA LEU A 81 -8.63 14.67 -8.89
C LEU A 81 -7.50 15.53 -9.46
N GLU A 82 -7.01 16.44 -8.66
CA GLU A 82 -5.79 17.20 -8.98
C GLU A 82 -4.55 16.31 -8.88
N ASP A 83 -3.51 16.64 -9.63
CA ASP A 83 -2.25 15.88 -9.60
C ASP A 83 -1.55 15.94 -8.23
N SER A 84 -1.74 17.02 -7.46
CA SER A 84 -1.31 17.14 -6.08
C SER A 84 -1.97 16.08 -5.19
N GLU A 85 -3.29 15.91 -5.30
CA GLU A 85 -4.07 14.93 -4.52
C GLU A 85 -3.67 13.49 -4.88
N LYS A 86 -3.48 13.22 -6.18
CA LYS A 86 -2.99 11.92 -6.64
C LYS A 86 -1.63 11.58 -6.03
N ASN A 87 -0.71 12.57 -6.01
CA ASN A 87 0.61 12.39 -5.44
C ASN A 87 0.56 12.17 -3.92
N GLU A 88 -0.29 12.89 -3.19
CA GLU A 88 -0.49 12.68 -1.76
C GLU A 88 -1.01 11.26 -1.45
N VAL A 89 -1.98 10.77 -2.24
CA VAL A 89 -2.48 9.39 -2.10
C VAL A 89 -1.39 8.37 -2.42
N LEU A 90 -0.60 8.60 -3.48
CA LEU A 90 0.53 7.72 -3.81
C LEU A 90 1.57 7.70 -2.69
N SER A 91 1.98 8.85 -2.17
CA SER A 91 2.89 8.95 -1.02
C SER A 91 2.34 8.22 0.20
N PHE A 92 1.06 8.39 0.51
CA PHE A 92 0.43 7.71 1.64
C PHE A 92 0.50 6.18 1.53
N ILE A 93 0.36 5.65 0.30
CA ILE A 93 0.37 4.20 0.02
C ILE A 93 1.79 3.65 -0.10
N LEU A 94 2.70 4.39 -0.76
CA LEU A 94 3.99 3.88 -1.22
C LEU A 94 5.18 4.31 -0.34
N ASP A 95 5.13 5.49 0.33
CA ASP A 95 6.27 5.92 1.12
C ASP A 95 6.46 5.02 2.33
N LEU A 96 7.64 4.40 2.41
CA LEU A 96 8.00 3.50 3.49
C LEU A 96 8.80 4.25 4.55
N ASP A 97 8.50 3.99 5.82
CA ASP A 97 9.30 4.46 6.94
C ASP A 97 10.60 3.63 7.10
N GLU A 98 11.36 3.94 8.15
CA GLU A 98 12.61 3.25 8.50
C GLU A 98 12.43 1.73 8.74
N ASN A 99 11.20 1.30 9.04
CA ASN A 99 10.85 -0.11 9.25
C ASN A 99 10.27 -0.77 7.98
N GLY A 100 10.28 -0.08 6.84
CA GLY A 100 9.71 -0.57 5.59
C GLY A 100 8.18 -0.64 5.57
N THR A 101 7.51 0.19 6.37
CA THR A 101 6.05 0.17 6.52
C THR A 101 5.43 1.48 6.04
N SER A 102 4.44 1.42 5.15
CA SER A 102 3.75 2.61 4.67
C SER A 102 2.71 3.13 5.68
N ASN A 103 2.36 4.41 5.57
CA ASN A 103 1.31 5.02 6.38
C ASN A 103 -0.06 4.38 6.13
N PHE A 104 -0.33 3.95 4.90
CA PHE A 104 -1.53 3.19 4.56
C PHE A 104 -1.61 1.89 5.35
N TYR A 105 -0.54 1.09 5.35
CA TYR A 105 -0.49 -0.17 6.08
C TYR A 105 -0.64 0.03 7.59
N LYS A 106 0.03 1.03 8.17
CA LYS A 106 -0.13 1.39 9.59
C LYS A 106 -1.56 1.74 9.94
N THR A 107 -2.22 2.49 9.06
CA THR A 107 -3.63 2.88 9.24
C THR A 107 -4.54 1.65 9.22
N LEU A 108 -4.35 0.73 8.28
CA LEU A 108 -5.16 -0.48 8.17
C LEU A 108 -4.88 -1.51 9.29
N ASN A 109 -3.71 -1.44 9.95
CA ASN A 109 -3.44 -2.26 11.14
C ASN A 109 -4.27 -1.85 12.36
N ASN A 110 -4.90 -0.67 12.33
CA ASN A 110 -5.88 -0.29 13.34
C ASN A 110 -7.25 -0.93 12.99
N PRO A 111 -7.80 -1.83 13.85
CA PRO A 111 -9.05 -2.53 13.54
C PRO A 111 -10.24 -1.61 13.26
N SER A 112 -10.32 -0.46 13.95
CA SER A 112 -11.38 0.53 13.72
C SER A 112 -11.26 1.17 12.33
N LYS A 113 -10.04 1.52 11.93
CA LYS A 113 -9.77 2.10 10.60
C LYS A 113 -9.92 1.09 9.47
N LEU A 114 -9.57 -0.16 9.72
CA LEU A 114 -9.81 -1.25 8.77
C LEU A 114 -11.32 -1.44 8.54
N TYR A 115 -12.12 -1.43 9.62
CA TYR A 115 -13.57 -1.55 9.50
C TYR A 115 -14.19 -0.35 8.75
N GLU A 116 -13.76 0.87 9.07
CA GLU A 116 -14.17 2.10 8.39
C GLU A 116 -13.85 2.04 6.88
N ALA A 117 -12.63 1.63 6.53
CA ALA A 117 -12.21 1.47 5.13
C ALA A 117 -13.05 0.39 4.41
N ALA A 118 -13.28 -0.75 5.05
CA ALA A 118 -14.10 -1.82 4.50
C ALA A 118 -15.56 -1.38 4.27
N TRP A 119 -16.13 -0.63 5.23
CA TRP A 119 -17.47 -0.06 5.09
C TRP A 119 -17.51 0.93 3.91
N PHE A 120 -16.53 1.82 3.81
CA PHE A 120 -16.47 2.79 2.72
C PHE A 120 -16.31 2.12 1.36
N LEU A 121 -15.47 1.10 1.24
CA LEU A 121 -15.33 0.33 0.00
C LEU A 121 -16.62 -0.35 -0.43
N LYS A 122 -17.43 -0.79 0.54
CA LYS A 122 -18.68 -1.50 0.26
C LYS A 122 -19.85 -0.56 -0.05
N TYR A 123 -19.96 0.53 0.69
CA TYR A 123 -21.15 1.40 0.67
C TYR A 123 -20.86 2.85 0.26
N GLY A 124 -19.60 3.25 0.16
CA GLY A 124 -19.18 4.63 -0.04
C GLY A 124 -19.75 5.24 -1.32
N LYS A 125 -19.84 4.47 -2.40
CA LYS A 125 -20.42 4.93 -3.65
C LYS A 125 -21.91 5.32 -3.49
N ASP A 126 -22.69 4.47 -2.83
CA ASP A 126 -24.11 4.71 -2.62
C ASP A 126 -24.35 5.85 -1.65
N ALA A 127 -23.56 5.91 -0.57
CA ALA A 127 -23.62 7.00 0.40
C ALA A 127 -23.26 8.34 -0.22
N PHE A 128 -22.23 8.38 -1.06
CA PHE A 128 -21.81 9.60 -1.76
C PHE A 128 -22.86 10.05 -2.78
N SER A 129 -23.44 9.12 -3.55
CA SER A 129 -24.51 9.43 -4.50
C SER A 129 -25.76 9.96 -3.81
N ALA A 130 -26.13 9.41 -2.65
CA ALA A 130 -27.25 9.88 -1.85
C ALA A 130 -27.01 11.31 -1.31
N LEU A 131 -25.78 11.58 -0.84
CA LEU A 131 -25.39 12.90 -0.33
C LEU A 131 -25.39 13.96 -1.44
N SER A 132 -24.81 13.64 -2.59
CA SER A 132 -24.77 14.50 -3.78
C SER A 132 -26.20 14.85 -4.24
N GLY A 133 -27.07 13.86 -4.36
CA GLY A 133 -28.47 14.07 -4.72
C GLY A 133 -29.23 14.96 -3.72
N ALA A 134 -28.99 14.78 -2.42
CA ALA A 134 -29.57 15.64 -1.39
C ALA A 134 -29.10 17.10 -1.50
N TYR A 135 -27.81 17.30 -1.77
CA TYR A 135 -27.20 18.62 -1.95
C TYR A 135 -27.75 19.34 -3.19
N GLU A 136 -27.86 18.65 -4.31
CA GLU A 136 -28.46 19.18 -5.54
C GLU A 136 -29.92 19.59 -5.35
N ALA A 137 -30.68 18.78 -4.61
CA ALA A 137 -32.06 19.08 -4.27
C ALA A 137 -32.17 20.35 -3.41
N GLU A 138 -31.27 20.53 -2.46
CA GLU A 138 -31.22 21.74 -1.61
C GLU A 138 -30.82 22.99 -2.40
N ILE A 139 -29.80 22.92 -3.24
CA ILE A 139 -29.42 24.00 -4.15
C ILE A 139 -30.58 24.38 -5.08
N SER A 140 -31.31 23.39 -5.59
CA SER A 140 -32.47 23.61 -6.47
C SER A 140 -33.61 24.32 -5.73
N LYS A 141 -33.84 24.03 -4.44
CA LYS A 141 -34.81 24.75 -3.59
C LYS A 141 -34.36 26.20 -3.38
N LEU A 142 -33.11 26.42 -2.99
CA LEU A 142 -32.57 27.77 -2.78
C LEU A 142 -32.62 28.64 -4.04
N LYS A 143 -32.38 28.06 -5.22
CA LYS A 143 -32.51 28.75 -6.52
C LYS A 143 -33.96 29.09 -6.85
N LYS A 144 -34.93 28.28 -6.45
CA LYS A 144 -36.36 28.57 -6.63
C LYS A 144 -36.84 29.67 -5.69
N ASP A 145 -36.39 29.63 -4.45
CA ASP A 145 -36.76 30.61 -3.42
C ASP A 145 -36.15 32.00 -3.68
N ASN A 146 -34.98 32.07 -4.31
CA ASN A 146 -34.29 33.31 -4.68
C ASN A 146 -34.69 33.89 -6.04
N LYS A 147 -35.64 33.30 -6.75
CA LYS A 147 -36.18 33.94 -7.95
C LYS A 147 -36.86 35.25 -7.53
N PRO A 148 -36.44 36.40 -8.06
CA PRO A 148 -37.13 37.68 -7.76
C PRO A 148 -38.60 37.51 -8.14
N LYS A 149 -39.50 37.69 -7.17
CA LYS A 149 -40.94 37.79 -7.45
C LYS A 149 -41.11 38.98 -8.38
N VAL A 150 -41.29 38.72 -9.67
CA VAL A 150 -41.67 39.75 -10.63
C VAL A 150 -43.06 40.21 -10.22
N VAL A 151 -43.15 41.28 -9.48
CA VAL A 151 -44.40 41.97 -9.21
C VAL A 151 -44.81 42.64 -10.54
N VAL A 152 -45.66 41.95 -11.30
CA VAL A 152 -46.33 42.55 -12.45
C VAL A 152 -47.30 43.57 -11.87
N LYS A 153 -46.83 44.81 -11.77
CA LYS A 153 -47.80 45.92 -11.57
C LYS A 153 -48.65 46.03 -12.83
N ASN A 154 -49.84 45.47 -12.76
CA ASN A 154 -50.90 45.82 -13.74
C ASN A 154 -51.13 47.34 -13.70
N ARG A 155 -50.49 48.02 -14.62
CA ARG A 155 -50.95 49.39 -14.95
C ARG A 155 -52.26 49.28 -15.67
N ASN A 156 -53.37 49.41 -14.93
CA ASN A 156 -54.63 49.76 -15.51
C ASN A 156 -54.46 51.12 -16.13
N THR A 157 -54.21 51.17 -17.41
CA THR A 157 -54.39 52.39 -18.22
C THR A 157 -55.88 52.62 -18.35
N SER A 158 -56.46 53.39 -17.43
CA SER A 158 -57.73 54.03 -17.66
C SER A 158 -57.51 55.08 -18.75
N THR A 159 -57.94 54.78 -19.96
CA THR A 159 -58.10 55.72 -21.05
C THR A 159 -59.26 56.67 -20.71
N ASN A 160 -58.94 57.82 -20.12
CA ASN A 160 -59.85 58.96 -20.09
C ASN A 160 -59.79 59.61 -21.47
N THR A 161 -60.73 59.34 -22.32
CA THR A 161 -61.08 60.10 -23.51
C THR A 161 -61.87 61.31 -23.07
N ASN A 162 -61.16 62.39 -22.82
CA ASN A 162 -61.79 63.72 -22.81
C ASN A 162 -61.62 64.37 -24.19
N SER A 163 -62.71 64.35 -24.88
CA SER A 163 -63.00 65.18 -26.04
C SER A 163 -62.95 66.66 -25.65
N ILE A 164 -62.05 67.37 -26.26
CA ILE A 164 -62.18 68.86 -26.31
C ILE A 164 -62.34 69.21 -27.76
N HIS A 165 -63.55 69.46 -28.05
CA HIS A 165 -63.98 70.26 -29.18
C HIS A 165 -63.76 71.73 -28.87
N ASP A 166 -63.35 72.45 -29.92
CA ASP A 166 -63.49 73.93 -30.13
C ASP A 166 -62.51 74.82 -29.35
N ILE A 167 -61.68 75.55 -30.08
CA ILE A 167 -61.92 76.96 -30.39
C ILE A 167 -60.70 77.58 -31.16
N PHE A 168 -61.02 78.11 -32.42
CA PHE A 168 -60.25 79.00 -33.31
C PHE A 168 -58.92 78.54 -33.90
#